data_9393b705bce7b75b25f17a1e9295c128
#
_entry.id   9393b705bce7b75b25f17a1e9295c128
#
_cell.length_a   1.000
_cell.length_b   1.000
_cell.length_c   1.000
_cell.angle_alpha   90.00
_cell.angle_beta   90.00
_cell.angle_gamma   90.00
#
_symmetry.space_group_name_H-M   'P 1'
#
loop_
_entity.id
_entity.type
_entity.pdbx_description
1 polymer ?
#
loop_
_entity_poly.entity_id
_entity_poly.type
_entity_poly.pdbx_seq_one_letter_code
_entity_poly.pdbx_strand_id
1 'polypeptide(L)'
;KVVEQLQFKRDSYSIDHLLEPGLINVNQGDIIGYTGDTGGLSGPHLHFEIRDQINRPINPLNTALGSQFTDTKKPELISIAFIPQSNNSKINGFNSIEEYLIDNKVTLQDTVKVDGEFGIAINALDKVNGQPFSYGIYSIELFVDNEYHYGVQFDRTSFSQTNQIYLERNYELLSLNHGEYYQLFKVDFQDNSFVDKKSKGAIKPENGIHEFKIIVKDISGNQTEFNGNFVYEELIWPDYEAFELRDGGWIINYSNLDTITDFECTLRNSKNTESTKIKCLDSFD
;
A
#
# COMPACT_ATOMS: atom_id res chain seq x y z
N LYS A 1 0.50 -20.86 -38.52
CA LYS A 1 -0.34 -21.59 -39.52
C LYS A 1 -1.81 -21.66 -39.11
N VAL A 2 -2.17 -22.18 -37.92
CA VAL A 2 -3.60 -22.30 -37.51
C VAL A 2 -4.22 -20.92 -37.35
N VAL A 3 -3.56 -20.00 -36.64
CA VAL A 3 -4.02 -18.62 -36.44
C VAL A 3 -4.17 -17.89 -37.78
N GLU A 4 -3.16 -17.97 -38.64
CA GLU A 4 -3.18 -17.37 -39.97
C GLU A 4 -4.34 -17.89 -40.86
N GLN A 5 -4.63 -19.19 -40.80
CA GLN A 5 -5.76 -19.79 -41.49
C GLN A 5 -7.09 -19.28 -40.98
N LEU A 6 -7.21 -19.08 -39.66
CA LEU A 6 -8.42 -18.51 -39.05
C LEU A 6 -8.58 -17.03 -39.41
N GLN A 7 -7.48 -16.27 -39.43
CA GLN A 7 -7.45 -14.87 -39.87
C GLN A 7 -7.93 -14.77 -41.33
N PHE A 8 -7.31 -15.55 -42.19
CA PHE A 8 -7.70 -15.59 -43.61
C PHE A 8 -9.18 -15.98 -43.81
N LYS A 9 -9.65 -17.01 -43.08
CA LYS A 9 -11.05 -17.45 -43.18
C LYS A 9 -12.06 -16.42 -42.69
N ARG A 10 -11.67 -15.57 -41.76
CA ARG A 10 -12.53 -14.54 -41.15
C ARG A 10 -12.32 -13.15 -41.75
N ASP A 11 -11.38 -13.01 -42.68
CA ASP A 11 -10.96 -11.73 -43.23
C ASP A 11 -10.68 -10.68 -42.14
N SER A 12 -9.98 -11.11 -41.09
CA SER A 12 -9.70 -10.27 -39.92
C SER A 12 -8.38 -10.65 -39.26
N TYR A 13 -7.55 -9.67 -38.95
CA TYR A 13 -6.35 -9.87 -38.13
C TYR A 13 -6.67 -10.13 -36.66
N SER A 14 -7.77 -9.55 -36.14
CA SER A 14 -8.23 -9.77 -34.77
C SER A 14 -9.03 -11.08 -34.71
N ILE A 15 -8.55 -12.01 -33.85
CA ILE A 15 -9.19 -13.31 -33.64
C ILE A 15 -9.43 -13.52 -32.15
N ASP A 16 -10.67 -13.77 -31.81
CA ASP A 16 -11.10 -14.42 -30.56
C ASP A 16 -11.70 -15.77 -30.95
N HIS A 17 -10.95 -16.85 -30.67
CA HIS A 17 -11.36 -18.21 -31.07
C HIS A 17 -10.82 -19.24 -30.09
N LEU A 18 -11.75 -19.95 -29.47
CA LEU A 18 -11.44 -21.13 -28.67
C LEU A 18 -11.24 -22.32 -29.61
N LEU A 19 -10.06 -22.92 -29.57
CA LEU A 19 -9.74 -24.12 -30.34
C LEU A 19 -10.39 -25.35 -29.69
N GLU A 20 -10.91 -26.25 -30.52
CA GLU A 20 -11.40 -27.53 -30.03
C GLU A 20 -10.30 -28.35 -29.38
N PRO A 21 -10.56 -29.01 -28.23
CA PRO A 21 -9.60 -29.88 -27.58
C PRO A 21 -9.03 -30.95 -28.53
N GLY A 22 -7.73 -31.10 -28.55
CA GLY A 22 -7.05 -32.06 -29.40
C GLY A 22 -6.77 -31.58 -30.83
N LEU A 23 -7.19 -30.38 -31.23
CA LEU A 23 -6.87 -29.82 -32.55
C LEU A 23 -5.37 -29.54 -32.71
N ILE A 24 -4.73 -29.10 -31.61
CA ILE A 24 -3.28 -28.91 -31.57
C ILE A 24 -2.73 -29.72 -30.39
N ASN A 25 -1.88 -30.67 -30.67
CA ASN A 25 -1.13 -31.43 -29.65
C ASN A 25 0.28 -30.86 -29.55
N VAL A 26 0.76 -30.64 -28.35
CA VAL A 26 2.11 -30.16 -28.04
C VAL A 26 2.75 -31.08 -27.00
N ASN A 27 4.02 -31.31 -27.14
CA ASN A 27 4.83 -32.07 -26.18
C ASN A 27 5.73 -31.09 -25.40
N GLN A 28 6.23 -31.53 -24.28
CA GLN A 28 7.24 -30.78 -23.54
C GLN A 28 8.46 -30.52 -24.41
N GLY A 29 8.86 -29.26 -24.55
CA GLY A 29 9.98 -28.83 -25.39
C GLY A 29 9.57 -28.33 -26.78
N ASP A 30 8.33 -28.53 -27.21
CA ASP A 30 7.86 -27.98 -28.49
C ASP A 30 7.80 -26.43 -28.45
N ILE A 31 8.20 -25.80 -29.57
CA ILE A 31 8.08 -24.35 -29.72
C ILE A 31 6.61 -24.03 -30.00
N ILE A 32 5.96 -23.32 -29.05
CA ILE A 32 4.56 -22.89 -29.16
C ILE A 32 4.41 -21.44 -29.62
N GLY A 33 5.46 -20.63 -29.55
CA GLY A 33 5.46 -19.24 -29.94
C GLY A 33 6.82 -18.58 -29.70
N TYR A 34 6.90 -17.31 -30.03
CA TYR A 34 8.05 -16.45 -29.74
C TYR A 34 7.61 -15.31 -28.86
N THR A 35 8.47 -14.88 -27.94
CA THR A 35 8.23 -13.72 -27.11
C THR A 35 8.27 -12.44 -27.95
N GLY A 36 7.39 -11.51 -27.65
CA GLY A 36 7.31 -10.19 -28.30
C GLY A 36 7.35 -9.08 -27.26
N ASP A 37 7.40 -7.84 -27.73
CA ASP A 37 7.45 -6.62 -26.94
C ASP A 37 6.29 -5.66 -27.27
N THR A 38 5.19 -6.19 -27.81
CA THR A 38 3.98 -5.40 -28.07
C THR A 38 3.26 -5.07 -26.77
N GLY A 39 2.94 -3.77 -26.59
CA GLY A 39 2.31 -3.26 -25.37
C GLY A 39 3.20 -2.29 -24.60
N GLY A 40 2.83 -1.94 -23.38
CA GLY A 40 3.53 -0.96 -22.54
C GLY A 40 4.71 -1.53 -21.74
N LEU A 41 5.59 -2.33 -22.37
CA LEU A 41 6.61 -3.14 -21.70
C LEU A 41 8.03 -2.77 -22.10
N SER A 42 8.98 -3.03 -21.21
CA SER A 42 10.40 -2.66 -21.40
C SER A 42 11.23 -3.72 -22.13
N GLY A 43 10.62 -4.72 -22.76
CA GLY A 43 11.30 -5.74 -23.56
C GLY A 43 10.53 -7.05 -23.71
N PRO A 44 11.00 -7.95 -24.59
CA PRO A 44 10.33 -9.22 -24.86
C PRO A 44 10.26 -10.11 -23.61
N HIS A 45 9.06 -10.58 -23.27
CA HIS A 45 8.84 -11.51 -22.15
C HIS A 45 7.64 -12.42 -22.41
N LEU A 46 7.50 -13.45 -21.58
CA LEU A 46 6.34 -14.30 -21.51
C LEU A 46 5.44 -13.87 -20.36
N HIS A 47 4.22 -13.47 -20.66
CA HIS A 47 3.18 -13.36 -19.67
C HIS A 47 2.61 -14.76 -19.38
N PHE A 48 2.65 -15.19 -18.11
CA PHE A 48 2.16 -16.48 -17.67
C PHE A 48 1.23 -16.31 -16.46
N GLU A 49 0.03 -16.85 -16.55
CA GLU A 49 -0.97 -16.86 -15.48
C GLU A 49 -1.57 -18.24 -15.28
N ILE A 50 -1.89 -18.57 -14.04
CA ILE A 50 -2.77 -19.68 -13.70
C ILE A 50 -4.09 -19.07 -13.23
N ARG A 51 -5.20 -19.54 -13.78
CA ARG A 51 -6.54 -19.05 -13.47
C ARG A 51 -7.43 -20.18 -12.96
N ASP A 52 -8.35 -19.84 -12.06
CA ASP A 52 -9.39 -20.77 -11.61
C ASP A 52 -10.52 -20.92 -12.64
N GLN A 53 -11.50 -21.78 -12.34
CA GLN A 53 -12.61 -22.11 -13.24
C GLN A 53 -13.51 -20.91 -13.59
N ILE A 54 -13.47 -19.85 -12.79
CA ILE A 54 -14.22 -18.60 -13.04
C ILE A 54 -13.30 -17.46 -13.48
N ASN A 55 -12.15 -17.82 -14.07
CA ASN A 55 -11.20 -16.90 -14.73
C ASN A 55 -10.51 -15.89 -13.82
N ARG A 56 -10.30 -16.23 -12.54
CA ARG A 56 -9.56 -15.39 -11.60
C ARG A 56 -8.09 -15.82 -11.54
N PRO A 57 -7.13 -14.91 -11.67
CA PRO A 57 -5.72 -15.21 -11.46
C PRO A 57 -5.46 -15.78 -10.06
N ILE A 58 -4.70 -16.85 -10.00
CA ILE A 58 -4.22 -17.49 -8.77
C ILE A 58 -2.73 -17.26 -8.68
N ASN A 59 -2.20 -17.08 -7.47
CA ASN A 59 -0.76 -17.05 -7.26
C ASN A 59 -0.13 -18.39 -7.75
N PRO A 60 0.72 -18.37 -8.79
CA PRO A 60 1.27 -19.61 -9.36
C PRO A 60 2.05 -20.45 -8.35
N LEU A 61 2.67 -19.81 -7.36
CA LEU A 61 3.46 -20.47 -6.33
C LEU A 61 2.60 -21.24 -5.30
N ASN A 62 1.29 -20.97 -5.24
CA ASN A 62 0.33 -21.79 -4.48
C ASN A 62 -0.08 -23.09 -5.21
N THR A 63 0.51 -23.36 -6.35
CA THR A 63 0.24 -24.56 -7.15
C THR A 63 1.44 -25.53 -7.11
N ALA A 64 1.38 -26.63 -7.84
CA ALA A 64 2.48 -27.55 -7.97
C ALA A 64 3.79 -26.93 -8.49
N LEU A 65 3.72 -25.74 -9.12
CA LEU A 65 4.91 -24.99 -9.52
C LEU A 65 5.72 -24.54 -8.31
N GLY A 66 5.05 -24.07 -7.25
CA GLY A 66 5.74 -23.58 -6.05
C GLY A 66 6.64 -24.59 -5.40
N SER A 67 6.29 -25.89 -5.45
CA SER A 67 7.11 -26.96 -4.89
C SER A 67 8.47 -27.17 -5.61
N GLN A 68 8.67 -26.57 -6.78
CA GLN A 68 9.92 -26.64 -7.54
C GLN A 68 10.91 -25.52 -7.16
N PHE A 69 10.47 -24.57 -6.35
CA PHE A 69 11.30 -23.45 -5.90
C PHE A 69 11.63 -23.63 -4.42
N THR A 70 12.88 -23.36 -4.08
CA THR A 70 13.32 -23.31 -2.68
C THR A 70 13.76 -21.90 -2.39
N ASP A 71 13.12 -21.29 -1.39
CA ASP A 71 13.49 -20.00 -0.90
C ASP A 71 13.65 -20.00 0.61
N THR A 72 14.72 -19.36 1.07
CA THR A 72 15.08 -19.22 2.49
C THR A 72 15.36 -17.79 2.89
N LYS A 73 15.21 -16.86 1.94
CA LYS A 73 15.37 -15.45 2.24
C LYS A 73 14.08 -14.92 2.86
N LYS A 74 14.24 -14.08 3.87
CA LYS A 74 13.11 -13.41 4.50
C LYS A 74 12.77 -12.15 3.73
N PRO A 75 11.50 -11.72 3.72
CA PRO A 75 11.12 -10.42 3.22
C PRO A 75 11.95 -9.28 3.84
N GLU A 76 12.32 -8.32 3.01
CA GLU A 76 13.02 -7.11 3.40
C GLU A 76 12.03 -5.98 3.65
N LEU A 77 12.13 -5.34 4.81
CA LEU A 77 11.35 -4.15 5.15
C LEU A 77 12.20 -2.93 4.90
N ILE A 78 11.69 -1.97 4.13
CA ILE A 78 12.42 -0.79 3.70
C ILE A 78 12.08 0.41 4.57
N SER A 79 10.80 0.71 4.68
CA SER A 79 10.28 1.87 5.41
C SER A 79 8.85 1.65 5.87
N ILE A 80 8.45 2.39 6.90
CA ILE A 80 7.08 2.45 7.42
C ILE A 80 6.57 3.88 7.29
N ALA A 81 5.27 4.04 7.05
CA ALA A 81 4.63 5.33 6.99
C ALA A 81 3.42 5.39 7.92
N PHE A 82 3.23 6.54 8.57
CA PHE A 82 2.03 6.89 9.32
C PHE A 82 1.24 7.90 8.50
N ILE A 83 -0.05 7.66 8.30
CA ILE A 83 -0.88 8.34 7.32
C ILE A 83 -2.11 8.91 8.02
N PRO A 84 -2.28 10.25 8.12
CA PRO A 84 -3.50 10.84 8.67
C PRO A 84 -4.71 10.46 7.80
N GLN A 85 -5.81 10.09 8.43
CA GLN A 85 -7.02 9.62 7.75
C GLN A 85 -8.17 10.64 7.76
N SER A 86 -7.97 11.79 8.38
CA SER A 86 -8.90 12.91 8.34
C SER A 86 -8.16 14.24 8.28
N ASN A 87 -8.88 15.30 7.92
CA ASN A 87 -8.30 16.66 7.89
C ASN A 87 -7.81 17.15 9.26
N ASN A 88 -8.37 16.59 10.33
CA ASN A 88 -8.01 16.95 11.70
C ASN A 88 -6.94 16.02 12.29
N SER A 89 -6.63 14.91 11.63
CA SER A 89 -5.61 13.99 12.11
C SER A 89 -4.21 14.54 11.89
N LYS A 90 -3.31 14.27 12.82
CA LYS A 90 -1.91 14.73 12.75
C LYS A 90 -0.94 13.66 13.15
N ILE A 91 0.17 13.61 12.46
CA ILE A 91 1.35 12.81 12.79
C ILE A 91 2.46 13.77 13.17
N ASN A 92 2.99 13.66 14.39
CA ASN A 92 3.96 14.60 14.95
C ASN A 92 3.57 16.08 14.83
N GLY A 93 2.27 16.37 14.93
CA GLY A 93 1.73 17.71 14.85
C GLY A 93 1.38 18.20 13.43
N PHE A 94 1.56 17.39 12.39
CA PHE A 94 1.29 17.77 11.00
C PHE A 94 0.25 16.85 10.35
N ASN A 95 -0.64 17.42 9.55
CA ASN A 95 -1.56 16.67 8.69
C ASN A 95 -0.86 16.27 7.39
N SER A 96 0.16 15.44 7.51
CA SER A 96 0.97 14.92 6.40
C SER A 96 1.46 13.51 6.72
N ILE A 97 1.75 12.74 5.67
CA ILE A 97 2.38 11.43 5.81
C ILE A 97 3.78 11.61 6.38
N GLU A 98 4.12 10.81 7.39
CA GLU A 98 5.46 10.73 7.96
C GLU A 98 6.06 9.36 7.72
N GLU A 99 7.26 9.32 7.14
CA GLU A 99 7.97 8.11 6.73
C GLU A 99 9.20 7.88 7.59
N TYR A 100 9.45 6.61 7.95
CA TYR A 100 10.61 6.18 8.73
C TYR A 100 11.33 5.03 8.03
N LEU A 101 12.63 5.17 7.80
CA LEU A 101 13.46 4.09 7.28
C LEU A 101 13.68 3.01 8.34
N ILE A 102 13.57 1.77 7.92
CA ILE A 102 13.73 0.62 8.82
C ILE A 102 15.22 0.24 8.98
N ASP A 103 16.01 0.33 7.91
CA ASP A 103 17.48 0.14 7.90
C ASP A 103 17.95 -1.09 8.72
N ASN A 104 17.44 -2.26 8.38
CA ASN A 104 17.70 -3.54 9.05
C ASN A 104 17.33 -3.60 10.55
N LYS A 105 16.55 -2.66 11.05
CA LYS A 105 16.02 -2.69 12.42
C LYS A 105 14.79 -3.58 12.46
N VAL A 106 14.54 -4.13 13.63
CA VAL A 106 13.32 -4.92 13.93
C VAL A 106 12.31 -4.13 14.76
N THR A 107 12.68 -2.91 15.15
CA THR A 107 11.86 -2.04 15.99
C THR A 107 12.04 -0.59 15.58
N LEU A 108 10.94 0.15 15.48
CA LEU A 108 10.93 1.59 15.32
C LEU A 108 11.55 2.25 16.57
N GLN A 109 12.59 3.06 16.37
CA GLN A 109 13.29 3.70 17.47
C GLN A 109 12.64 5.03 17.90
N ASP A 110 12.00 5.68 16.95
CA ASP A 110 11.34 6.96 17.19
C ASP A 110 9.94 6.73 17.77
N THR A 111 9.55 7.58 18.71
CA THR A 111 8.17 7.59 19.20
C THR A 111 7.35 8.52 18.33
N VAL A 112 6.38 7.96 17.61
CA VAL A 112 5.47 8.71 16.75
C VAL A 112 4.31 9.22 17.58
N LYS A 113 4.03 10.52 17.52
CA LYS A 113 2.85 11.12 18.15
C LYS A 113 1.72 11.21 17.14
N VAL A 114 0.57 10.73 17.53
CA VAL A 114 -0.61 10.71 16.66
C VAL A 114 -1.81 11.35 17.35
N ASP A 115 -2.49 12.19 16.60
CA ASP A 115 -3.74 12.82 16.98
C ASP A 115 -4.78 12.54 15.90
N GLY A 116 -5.95 12.03 16.30
CA GLY A 116 -7.03 11.64 15.39
C GLY A 116 -6.77 10.32 14.64
N GLU A 117 -7.65 10.00 13.71
CA GLU A 117 -7.63 8.74 12.96
C GLU A 117 -6.42 8.66 12.01
N PHE A 118 -5.72 7.55 12.03
CA PHE A 118 -4.57 7.33 11.17
C PHE A 118 -4.47 5.90 10.65
N GLY A 119 -3.64 5.69 9.65
CA GLY A 119 -3.27 4.38 9.13
C GLY A 119 -1.78 4.15 9.17
N ILE A 120 -1.37 2.89 9.11
CA ILE A 120 0.02 2.47 8.95
C ILE A 120 0.17 1.88 7.55
N ALA A 121 1.27 2.16 6.88
CA ALA A 121 1.66 1.51 5.63
C ALA A 121 3.11 1.06 5.68
N ILE A 122 3.44 -0.02 4.98
CA ILE A 122 4.78 -0.62 4.96
C ILE A 122 5.29 -0.75 3.52
N ASN A 123 6.50 -0.29 3.28
CA ASN A 123 7.24 -0.58 2.06
C ASN A 123 8.10 -1.82 2.31
N ALA A 124 7.79 -2.88 1.60
CA ALA A 124 8.42 -4.17 1.76
C ALA A 124 8.56 -4.89 0.42
N LEU A 125 9.58 -5.68 0.28
CA LEU A 125 9.82 -6.52 -0.90
C LEU A 125 10.36 -7.89 -0.48
N ASP A 126 10.26 -8.83 -1.38
CA ASP A 126 10.84 -10.15 -1.23
C ASP A 126 12.04 -10.37 -2.16
N LYS A 127 12.94 -11.25 -1.77
CA LYS A 127 14.12 -11.71 -2.52
C LYS A 127 14.16 -13.21 -2.55
N VAL A 128 14.28 -13.79 -3.71
CA VAL A 128 14.33 -15.24 -3.90
C VAL A 128 15.76 -15.73 -4.10
N ASN A 129 16.09 -16.93 -3.61
CA ASN A 129 17.40 -17.54 -3.75
C ASN A 129 17.83 -17.63 -5.22
N GLY A 130 19.05 -17.17 -5.52
CA GLY A 130 19.64 -17.26 -6.85
C GLY A 130 19.01 -16.35 -7.92
N GLN A 131 18.08 -15.47 -7.54
CA GLN A 131 17.46 -14.51 -8.45
C GLN A 131 17.90 -13.07 -8.11
N PRO A 132 18.16 -12.22 -9.13
CA PRO A 132 18.58 -10.83 -8.92
C PRO A 132 17.40 -9.87 -8.72
N PHE A 133 16.16 -10.33 -8.90
CA PHE A 133 14.96 -9.50 -8.89
C PHE A 133 14.38 -9.32 -7.50
N SER A 134 13.51 -8.31 -7.35
CA SER A 134 12.64 -8.13 -6.21
C SER A 134 11.23 -8.61 -6.57
N TYR A 135 10.55 -9.16 -5.59
CA TYR A 135 9.21 -9.72 -5.73
C TYR A 135 8.25 -9.09 -4.74
N GLY A 136 6.97 -9.20 -5.01
CA GLY A 136 5.91 -8.79 -4.09
C GLY A 136 5.84 -9.72 -2.86
N ILE A 137 5.30 -9.18 -1.80
CA ILE A 137 5.05 -9.91 -0.55
C ILE A 137 3.87 -10.86 -0.72
N TYR A 138 3.87 -11.99 -0.01
CA TYR A 138 2.75 -12.93 -0.02
C TYR A 138 1.66 -12.57 0.99
N SER A 139 2.02 -12.26 2.24
CA SER A 139 1.05 -11.82 3.23
C SER A 139 1.62 -10.81 4.21
N ILE A 140 0.75 -9.95 4.71
CA ILE A 140 1.08 -8.97 5.76
C ILE A 140 -0.05 -8.98 6.78
N GLU A 141 0.33 -8.97 8.06
CA GLU A 141 -0.59 -8.83 9.20
C GLU A 141 -0.14 -7.67 10.09
N LEU A 142 -1.09 -6.85 10.52
CA LEU A 142 -0.89 -5.79 11.51
C LEU A 142 -1.65 -6.12 12.78
N PHE A 143 -0.97 -5.98 13.90
CA PHE A 143 -1.56 -6.02 15.25
C PHE A 143 -1.30 -4.69 15.95
N VAL A 144 -2.29 -4.22 16.68
CA VAL A 144 -2.20 -3.05 17.57
C VAL A 144 -2.59 -3.52 18.97
N ASP A 145 -1.76 -3.28 19.96
CA ASP A 145 -1.92 -3.77 21.34
C ASP A 145 -2.17 -5.29 21.43
N ASN A 146 -1.47 -6.04 20.59
CA ASN A 146 -1.64 -7.49 20.40
C ASN A 146 -3.01 -7.92 19.83
N GLU A 147 -3.89 -7.01 19.49
CA GLU A 147 -5.13 -7.29 18.78
C GLU A 147 -4.92 -7.23 17.26
N TYR A 148 -5.50 -8.22 16.56
CA TYR A 148 -5.50 -8.23 15.10
C TYR A 148 -6.23 -7.00 14.55
N HIS A 149 -5.53 -6.25 13.69
CA HIS A 149 -6.07 -5.04 13.08
C HIS A 149 -6.31 -5.19 11.58
N TYR A 150 -5.34 -5.71 10.84
CA TYR A 150 -5.41 -5.83 9.38
C TYR A 150 -4.65 -7.05 8.88
N GLY A 151 -5.10 -7.61 7.77
CA GLY A 151 -4.37 -8.66 7.07
C GLY A 151 -4.70 -8.75 5.59
N VAL A 152 -3.66 -9.08 4.83
CA VAL A 152 -3.73 -9.32 3.40
C VAL A 152 -2.96 -10.57 3.05
N GLN A 153 -3.50 -11.38 2.12
CA GLN A 153 -2.85 -12.57 1.60
C GLN A 153 -3.13 -12.72 0.11
N PHE A 154 -2.09 -12.69 -0.71
CA PHE A 154 -2.17 -12.65 -2.16
C PHE A 154 -2.26 -14.07 -2.78
N ASP A 155 -3.33 -14.80 -2.47
CA ASP A 155 -3.62 -16.12 -3.04
C ASP A 155 -4.22 -16.02 -4.44
N ARG A 156 -5.13 -15.08 -4.61
CA ARG A 156 -5.85 -14.83 -5.86
C ARG A 156 -6.38 -13.41 -5.92
N THR A 157 -6.63 -12.96 -7.14
CA THR A 157 -7.25 -11.65 -7.38
C THR A 157 -8.41 -11.79 -8.37
N SER A 158 -9.08 -10.70 -8.67
CA SER A 158 -10.16 -10.63 -9.68
C SER A 158 -9.90 -9.47 -10.62
N PHE A 159 -10.06 -9.69 -11.92
CA PHE A 159 -9.94 -8.61 -12.91
C PHE A 159 -10.96 -7.48 -12.70
N SER A 160 -12.12 -7.78 -12.13
CA SER A 160 -13.11 -6.75 -11.77
C SER A 160 -12.67 -5.83 -10.64
N GLN A 161 -11.63 -6.21 -9.90
CA GLN A 161 -11.08 -5.47 -8.76
C GLN A 161 -9.70 -4.84 -9.06
N THR A 162 -9.27 -4.83 -10.32
CA THR A 162 -7.94 -4.33 -10.71
C THR A 162 -7.71 -2.87 -10.32
N ASN A 163 -8.73 -2.03 -10.41
CA ASN A 163 -8.66 -0.62 -10.03
C ASN A 163 -8.54 -0.41 -8.50
N GLN A 164 -8.86 -1.41 -7.70
CA GLN A 164 -8.72 -1.34 -6.24
C GLN A 164 -7.27 -1.49 -5.75
N ILE A 165 -6.31 -1.68 -6.63
CA ILE A 165 -4.88 -1.66 -6.28
C ILE A 165 -4.49 -0.32 -5.61
N TYR A 166 -5.13 0.77 -5.98
CA TYR A 166 -4.91 2.10 -5.39
C TYR A 166 -5.54 2.26 -4.00
N LEU A 167 -6.34 1.30 -3.54
CA LEU A 167 -6.84 1.23 -2.16
C LEU A 167 -5.94 0.36 -1.28
N GLU A 168 -5.15 -0.50 -1.90
CA GLU A 168 -4.21 -1.39 -1.22
C GLU A 168 -2.79 -0.83 -1.21
N ARG A 169 -2.41 -0.06 -2.25
CA ARG A 169 -1.16 0.71 -2.31
C ARG A 169 -1.43 2.18 -2.01
N ASN A 170 -0.55 2.81 -1.25
CA ASN A 170 -0.64 4.25 -1.06
C ASN A 170 -0.27 4.98 -2.36
N TYR A 171 -1.27 5.58 -3.02
CA TYR A 171 -1.08 6.23 -4.31
C TYR A 171 -0.22 7.50 -4.21
N GLU A 172 -0.31 8.26 -3.13
CA GLU A 172 0.47 9.49 -2.94
C GLU A 172 1.97 9.15 -2.90
N LEU A 173 2.39 8.23 -2.03
CA LEU A 173 3.78 7.79 -1.94
C LEU A 173 4.28 7.15 -3.23
N LEU A 174 3.44 6.37 -3.90
CA LEU A 174 3.78 5.78 -5.20
C LEU A 174 4.00 6.87 -6.27
N SER A 175 3.12 7.86 -6.34
CA SER A 175 3.20 8.94 -7.34
C SER A 175 4.40 9.86 -7.12
N LEU A 176 4.85 9.99 -5.89
CA LEU A 176 6.05 10.74 -5.51
C LEU A 176 7.36 9.93 -5.65
N ASN A 177 7.29 8.68 -6.12
CA ASN A 177 8.41 7.73 -6.21
C ASN A 177 9.09 7.41 -4.87
N HIS A 178 8.34 7.46 -3.76
CA HIS A 178 8.81 7.06 -2.45
C HIS A 178 8.80 5.53 -2.26
N GLY A 179 8.09 4.81 -3.13
CA GLY A 179 8.02 3.36 -3.16
C GLY A 179 6.59 2.82 -3.13
N GLU A 180 6.48 1.50 -3.17
CA GLU A 180 5.19 0.81 -3.12
C GLU A 180 4.84 0.46 -1.66
N TYR A 181 4.05 1.32 -1.02
CA TYR A 181 3.60 1.10 0.35
C TYR A 181 2.29 0.33 0.39
N TYR A 182 2.28 -0.83 1.03
CA TYR A 182 1.09 -1.59 1.37
C TYR A 182 0.34 -0.90 2.50
N GLN A 183 -0.90 -0.48 2.27
CA GLN A 183 -1.76 0.10 3.31
C GLN A 183 -2.25 -1.00 4.24
N LEU A 184 -2.09 -0.83 5.55
CA LEU A 184 -2.45 -1.81 6.57
C LEU A 184 -3.73 -1.40 7.31
N PHE A 185 -4.66 -0.84 6.60
CA PHE A 185 -6.00 -0.49 7.07
C PHE A 185 -6.98 -0.58 5.91
N LYS A 186 -8.22 -0.92 6.22
CA LYS A 186 -9.29 -1.02 5.25
C LYS A 186 -9.90 0.35 5.00
N VAL A 187 -10.10 0.70 3.74
CA VAL A 187 -10.82 1.91 3.33
C VAL A 187 -12.23 1.55 2.87
N ASP A 188 -13.12 2.55 2.86
CA ASP A 188 -14.48 2.38 2.37
C ASP A 188 -14.51 1.84 0.94
N PHE A 189 -15.47 0.99 0.66
CA PHE A 189 -15.68 0.33 -0.63
C PHE A 189 -14.57 -0.65 -1.06
N GLN A 190 -13.57 -0.92 -0.23
CA GLN A 190 -12.56 -1.94 -0.50
C GLN A 190 -13.15 -3.33 -0.30
N ASP A 191 -13.22 -4.11 -1.38
CA ASP A 191 -13.76 -5.47 -1.38
C ASP A 191 -12.81 -6.49 -2.01
N ASN A 192 -11.50 -6.17 -2.09
CA ASN A 192 -10.47 -7.08 -2.59
C ASN A 192 -10.55 -8.44 -1.88
N SER A 193 -10.59 -9.51 -2.68
CA SER A 193 -10.73 -10.88 -2.16
C SER A 193 -9.53 -11.37 -1.34
N PHE A 194 -8.39 -10.70 -1.45
CA PHE A 194 -7.15 -11.00 -0.73
C PHE A 194 -7.03 -10.25 0.61
N VAL A 195 -7.90 -9.27 0.89
CA VAL A 195 -7.97 -8.60 2.20
C VAL A 195 -8.84 -9.41 3.14
N ASP A 196 -8.35 -9.67 4.35
CA ASP A 196 -9.12 -10.41 5.37
C ASP A 196 -10.39 -9.61 5.74
N LYS A 197 -11.51 -10.32 5.81
CA LYS A 197 -12.82 -9.73 6.16
C LYS A 197 -12.86 -9.12 7.57
N LYS A 198 -11.97 -9.57 8.47
CA LYS A 198 -11.84 -9.06 9.84
C LYS A 198 -11.00 -7.79 9.91
N SER A 199 -10.36 -7.39 8.81
CA SER A 199 -9.55 -6.18 8.74
C SER A 199 -10.36 -4.96 9.13
N LYS A 200 -9.78 -4.15 10.01
CA LYS A 200 -10.35 -2.90 10.52
C LYS A 200 -9.94 -1.74 9.61
N GLY A 201 -10.59 -0.59 9.76
CA GLY A 201 -10.26 0.66 9.08
C GLY A 201 -9.11 1.41 9.75
N ALA A 202 -9.22 2.73 9.80
CA ALA A 202 -8.25 3.58 10.48
C ALA A 202 -8.08 3.20 11.96
N ILE A 203 -6.89 3.46 12.50
CA ILE A 203 -6.55 3.23 13.91
C ILE A 203 -7.00 4.46 14.71
N LYS A 204 -7.77 4.23 15.74
CA LYS A 204 -8.21 5.24 16.71
C LYS A 204 -8.35 4.57 18.09
N PRO A 205 -7.26 4.40 18.85
CA PRO A 205 -7.31 3.83 20.18
C PRO A 205 -7.68 4.88 21.24
N GLU A 206 -7.70 4.50 22.50
CA GLU A 206 -7.78 5.43 23.63
C GLU A 206 -6.48 6.23 23.76
N ASN A 207 -6.50 7.35 24.51
CA ASN A 207 -5.28 8.13 24.77
C ASN A 207 -4.24 7.32 25.53
N GLY A 208 -3.00 7.31 25.08
CA GLY A 208 -1.94 6.56 25.72
C GLY A 208 -0.81 6.12 24.80
N ILE A 209 0.05 5.25 25.34
CA ILE A 209 1.12 4.60 24.58
C ILE A 209 0.60 3.26 24.07
N HIS A 210 0.75 3.02 22.80
CA HIS A 210 0.31 1.81 22.11
C HIS A 210 1.46 1.14 21.40
N GLU A 211 1.36 -0.18 21.26
CA GLU A 211 2.30 -1.00 20.53
C GLU A 211 1.70 -1.46 19.21
N PHE A 212 2.53 -1.53 18.18
CA PHE A 212 2.14 -2.21 16.95
C PHE A 212 3.17 -3.28 16.57
N LYS A 213 2.68 -4.32 15.89
CA LYS A 213 3.49 -5.38 15.32
C LYS A 213 3.04 -5.68 13.90
N ILE A 214 3.99 -5.69 12.97
CA ILE A 214 3.78 -6.06 11.58
C ILE A 214 4.50 -7.38 11.32
N ILE A 215 3.81 -8.35 10.74
CA ILE A 215 4.37 -9.63 10.31
C ILE A 215 4.24 -9.71 8.79
N VAL A 216 5.37 -9.81 8.11
CA VAL A 216 5.43 -9.93 6.65
C VAL A 216 5.97 -11.30 6.28
N LYS A 217 5.28 -12.01 5.39
CA LYS A 217 5.65 -13.35 4.95
C LYS A 217 5.77 -13.44 3.44
N ASP A 218 6.73 -14.21 2.99
CA ASP A 218 6.77 -14.72 1.63
C ASP A 218 5.90 -16.00 1.50
N ILE A 219 5.80 -16.51 0.26
CA ILE A 219 5.02 -17.71 -0.02
C ILE A 219 5.70 -19.00 0.47
N SER A 220 7.00 -18.99 0.72
CA SER A 220 7.78 -20.12 1.24
C SER A 220 7.67 -20.26 2.76
N GLY A 221 7.05 -19.28 3.42
CA GLY A 221 6.84 -19.24 4.87
C GLY A 221 7.97 -18.56 5.64
N ASN A 222 8.95 -17.95 4.96
CA ASN A 222 9.91 -17.11 5.63
C ASN A 222 9.21 -15.83 6.08
N GLN A 223 9.55 -15.34 7.28
CA GLN A 223 8.90 -14.16 7.83
C GLN A 223 9.87 -13.16 8.44
N THR A 224 9.48 -11.90 8.36
CA THR A 224 10.10 -10.77 9.05
C THR A 224 9.06 -10.10 9.93
N GLU A 225 9.43 -9.80 11.17
CA GLU A 225 8.59 -9.08 12.13
C GLU A 225 9.19 -7.70 12.39
N PHE A 226 8.33 -6.71 12.51
CA PHE A 226 8.68 -5.34 12.85
C PHE A 226 7.74 -4.81 13.92
N ASN A 227 8.31 -4.21 14.95
CA ASN A 227 7.57 -3.69 16.09
C ASN A 227 7.81 -2.19 16.24
N GLY A 228 6.91 -1.52 16.93
CA GLY A 228 7.10 -0.12 17.28
C GLY A 228 6.03 0.35 18.23
N ASN A 229 6.22 1.57 18.71
CA ASN A 229 5.30 2.23 19.61
C ASN A 229 4.87 3.56 19.01
N PHE A 230 3.66 3.99 19.35
CA PHE A 230 3.19 5.34 19.10
C PHE A 230 2.47 5.87 20.35
N VAL A 231 2.42 7.17 20.46
CA VAL A 231 1.62 7.86 21.48
C VAL A 231 0.39 8.41 20.78
N TYR A 232 -0.78 7.98 21.21
CA TYR A 232 -2.04 8.52 20.75
C TYR A 232 -2.56 9.51 21.78
N GLU A 233 -2.86 10.72 21.33
CA GLU A 233 -3.42 11.78 22.15
C GLU A 233 -4.43 12.56 21.30
N GLU A 234 -5.71 12.30 21.51
CA GLU A 234 -6.77 13.03 20.82
C GLU A 234 -6.85 14.45 21.37
N LEU A 235 -6.30 15.38 20.62
CA LEU A 235 -6.35 16.79 20.96
C LEU A 235 -7.71 17.37 20.53
N ILE A 236 -8.34 18.11 21.43
CA ILE A 236 -9.54 18.88 21.09
C ILE A 236 -9.08 20.12 20.34
N TRP A 237 -9.20 20.08 19.02
CA TRP A 237 -8.90 21.23 18.18
C TRP A 237 -10.11 22.16 18.12
N PRO A 238 -9.92 23.49 18.26
CA PRO A 238 -11.00 24.42 18.01
C PRO A 238 -11.40 24.35 16.53
N ASP A 239 -12.70 24.44 16.27
CA ASP A 239 -13.17 24.66 14.91
C ASP A 239 -12.60 25.98 14.39
N TYR A 240 -12.05 25.97 13.19
CA TYR A 240 -11.49 27.17 12.59
C TYR A 240 -11.98 27.36 11.16
N GLU A 241 -12.12 28.62 10.77
CA GLU A 241 -12.30 29.05 9.39
C GLU A 241 -11.06 29.83 8.96
N ALA A 242 -10.48 29.48 7.82
CA ALA A 242 -9.31 30.16 7.26
C ALA A 242 -9.68 30.88 5.96
N PHE A 243 -9.33 32.15 5.88
CA PHE A 243 -9.56 32.97 4.69
C PHE A 243 -8.24 33.54 4.18
N GLU A 244 -7.92 33.31 2.90
CA GLU A 244 -6.78 33.94 2.26
C GLU A 244 -7.09 35.40 1.92
N LEU A 245 -6.21 36.29 2.31
CA LEU A 245 -6.29 37.72 1.96
C LEU A 245 -5.65 37.99 0.60
N ARG A 246 -6.10 39.05 -0.09
CA ARG A 246 -5.59 39.45 -1.41
C ARG A 246 -4.10 39.81 -1.45
N ASP A 247 -3.52 40.13 -0.32
CA ASP A 247 -2.10 40.44 -0.11
C ASP A 247 -1.25 39.20 0.23
N GLY A 248 -1.85 38.00 0.20
CA GLY A 248 -1.19 36.74 0.54
C GLY A 248 -1.17 36.45 2.06
N GLY A 249 -1.82 37.23 2.87
CA GLY A 249 -2.04 36.93 4.29
C GLY A 249 -3.20 35.96 4.50
N TRP A 250 -3.32 35.45 5.71
CA TRP A 250 -4.42 34.58 6.14
C TRP A 250 -5.10 35.14 7.39
N ILE A 251 -6.43 35.12 7.41
CA ILE A 251 -7.21 35.28 8.62
C ILE A 251 -7.70 33.90 9.04
N ILE A 252 -7.44 33.53 10.28
CA ILE A 252 -7.91 32.28 10.86
C ILE A 252 -8.80 32.63 12.05
N ASN A 253 -10.08 32.29 11.92
CA ASN A 253 -11.04 32.46 12.99
C ASN A 253 -11.20 31.13 13.73
N TYR A 254 -11.08 31.16 15.05
CA TYR A 254 -11.29 29.99 15.89
C TYR A 254 -12.59 30.14 16.68
N SER A 255 -13.35 29.04 16.80
CA SER A 255 -14.44 28.89 17.75
C SER A 255 -13.95 28.06 18.95
N ASN A 256 -14.42 28.36 20.15
CA ASN A 256 -14.12 27.66 21.41
C ASN A 256 -12.67 27.81 21.94
N LEU A 257 -12.08 28.99 21.84
CA LEU A 257 -10.78 29.33 22.42
C LEU A 257 -10.68 29.25 23.95
N ASP A 258 -11.83 29.26 24.66
CA ASP A 258 -11.85 29.32 26.13
C ASP A 258 -11.16 28.15 26.85
N THR A 259 -10.78 27.11 26.13
CA THR A 259 -10.11 25.93 26.66
C THR A 259 -8.62 25.82 26.28
N ILE A 260 -8.10 26.70 25.43
CA ILE A 260 -6.71 26.65 24.92
C ILE A 260 -5.95 27.86 25.39
N THR A 261 -5.02 27.67 26.31
CA THR A 261 -4.22 28.75 26.90
C THR A 261 -2.95 29.11 26.14
N ASP A 262 -2.39 28.17 25.36
CA ASP A 262 -1.20 28.39 24.54
C ASP A 262 -1.25 27.57 23.25
N PHE A 263 -1.14 28.20 22.09
CA PHE A 263 -0.96 27.48 20.83
C PHE A 263 0.10 28.16 19.95
N GLU A 264 0.86 27.34 19.26
CA GLU A 264 1.88 27.77 18.32
C GLU A 264 1.46 27.37 16.90
N CYS A 265 1.31 28.35 16.01
CA CYS A 265 1.02 28.08 14.61
C CYS A 265 2.31 27.88 13.83
N THR A 266 2.40 26.78 13.08
CA THR A 266 3.52 26.53 12.17
C THR A 266 2.97 26.31 10.75
N LEU A 267 3.38 27.18 9.81
CA LEU A 267 3.12 26.97 8.39
C LEU A 267 4.26 26.12 7.79
N ARG A 268 3.91 24.97 7.23
CA ARG A 268 4.84 24.13 6.49
C ARG A 268 4.51 24.21 5.00
N ASN A 269 5.48 24.56 4.18
CA ASN A 269 5.33 24.46 2.73
C ASN A 269 5.46 23.01 2.31
N SER A 270 4.48 22.49 1.58
CA SER A 270 4.47 21.10 1.07
C SER A 270 5.66 20.73 0.16
N LYS A 271 6.43 21.71 -0.26
CA LYS A 271 7.60 21.51 -1.15
C LYS A 271 8.95 21.75 -0.49
N ASN A 272 8.99 22.26 0.74
CA ASN A 272 10.24 22.58 1.45
C ASN A 272 10.14 22.15 2.92
N THR A 273 11.24 21.61 3.44
CA THR A 273 11.42 21.25 4.84
C THR A 273 11.52 22.46 5.79
N GLU A 274 11.40 23.68 5.29
CA GLU A 274 11.42 24.89 6.11
C GLU A 274 10.03 25.16 6.70
N SER A 275 9.95 25.13 8.01
CA SER A 275 8.77 25.54 8.79
C SER A 275 8.94 27.00 9.22
N THR A 276 7.95 27.83 8.96
CA THR A 276 7.91 29.20 9.49
C THR A 276 6.99 29.21 10.70
N LYS A 277 7.55 29.52 11.86
CA LYS A 277 6.75 29.76 13.08
C LYS A 277 6.04 31.10 12.94
N ILE A 278 4.71 31.08 13.04
CA ILE A 278 3.90 32.28 13.08
C ILE A 278 3.51 32.53 14.53
N LYS A 279 3.83 33.70 15.03
CA LYS A 279 3.33 34.12 16.32
C LYS A 279 1.86 34.50 16.12
N CYS A 280 0.95 33.72 16.71
CA CYS A 280 -0.45 34.12 16.76
C CYS A 280 -0.56 35.34 17.68
N LEU A 281 -1.12 36.42 17.18
CA LEU A 281 -1.38 37.61 17.98
C LEU A 281 -2.60 37.31 18.83
N ASP A 282 -2.46 37.44 20.16
CA ASP A 282 -3.59 37.46 21.08
C ASP A 282 -4.47 38.64 20.73
N SER A 283 -5.76 38.33 20.50
CA SER A 283 -6.90 39.25 20.44
C SER A 283 -6.71 40.61 19.75
N PHE A 284 -7.55 40.85 18.77
CA PHE A 284 -7.84 42.20 18.33
C PHE A 284 -8.62 42.92 19.46
N ASP A 285 -8.00 43.95 20.07
CA ASP A 285 -8.73 45.04 20.72
C ASP A 285 -9.40 45.92 19.67
#